data_43095b7d4e6fceeed4ce3180c090cb00
#
_entry.id   43095b7d4e6fceeed4ce3180c090cb00
#
_cell.length_a   1.000
_cell.length_b   1.000
_cell.length_c   1.000
_cell.angle_alpha   90.00
_cell.angle_beta   90.00
_cell.angle_gamma   90.00
#
_symmetry.space_group_name_H-M   'P 1'
#
loop_
_entity.id
_entity.type
_entity.pdbx_description
1 polymer ?
#
loop_
_entity_poly.entity_id
_entity_poly.type
_entity_poly.pdbx_seq_one_letter_code
_entity_poly.pdbx_strand_id
1 'polypeptide(L)'
;GKYPHDVKGGFELAERYAKKVANAVESIRSGIVKLDNLAHAPSTVELSSSMVVNFVLGSSGKPAAMVYKLKEDIGSYVVSIRGSKDCKVHLGRLVNDVASSLGGSGGGHDKACGAVIPKDRLGEFVKTLDSKIG
;
A
#
# COMPACT_ATOMS: atom_id res chain seq x y z
N GLY A 1 -3.61 -43.11 12.69
CA GLY A 1 -3.17 -42.66 13.78
C GLY A 1 -3.43 -41.25 14.20
N LYS A 2 -2.39 -40.59 14.55
CA LYS A 2 -2.43 -39.21 15.05
C LYS A 2 -2.81 -38.16 14.00
N TYR A 3 -2.66 -38.51 12.74
CA TYR A 3 -2.86 -37.56 11.64
C TYR A 3 -4.29 -37.07 11.45
N PRO A 4 -5.34 -37.88 11.58
CA PRO A 4 -6.70 -37.38 11.32
C PRO A 4 -7.09 -36.18 12.17
N HIS A 5 -6.67 -36.15 13.41
CA HIS A 5 -6.99 -35.08 14.33
C HIS A 5 -6.22 -33.78 13.97
N ASP A 6 -4.92 -33.91 13.73
CA ASP A 6 -4.05 -32.77 13.37
C ASP A 6 -4.46 -32.19 12.03
N VAL A 7 -4.77 -33.04 11.05
CA VAL A 7 -5.20 -32.62 9.72
C VAL A 7 -6.51 -31.82 9.81
N LYS A 8 -7.46 -32.27 10.62
CA LYS A 8 -8.73 -31.55 10.79
C LYS A 8 -8.51 -30.16 11.36
N GLY A 9 -7.68 -30.03 12.40
CA GLY A 9 -7.35 -28.73 12.98
C GLY A 9 -6.65 -27.82 11.98
N GLY A 10 -5.75 -28.37 11.17
CA GLY A 10 -5.05 -27.64 10.12
C GLY A 10 -5.99 -27.11 9.04
N PHE A 11 -6.97 -27.91 8.60
CA PHE A 11 -7.96 -27.47 7.62
C PHE A 11 -8.84 -26.35 8.17
N GLU A 12 -9.29 -26.44 9.41
CA GLU A 12 -10.12 -25.39 10.03
C GLU A 12 -9.38 -24.07 10.13
N LEU A 13 -8.09 -24.10 10.51
CA LEU A 13 -7.25 -22.91 10.57
C LEU A 13 -7.02 -22.31 9.18
N ALA A 14 -6.78 -23.14 8.19
CA ALA A 14 -6.57 -22.71 6.81
C ALA A 14 -7.84 -22.04 6.24
N GLU A 15 -9.01 -22.60 6.53
CA GLU A 15 -10.29 -22.01 6.11
C GLU A 15 -10.52 -20.64 6.75
N ARG A 16 -10.25 -20.51 8.05
CA ARG A 16 -10.37 -19.21 8.74
C ARG A 16 -9.41 -18.17 8.18
N TYR A 17 -8.18 -18.58 7.93
CA TYR A 17 -7.16 -17.69 7.35
C TYR A 17 -7.57 -17.25 5.95
N ALA A 18 -8.00 -18.17 5.10
CA ALA A 18 -8.45 -17.88 3.75
C ALA A 18 -9.64 -16.91 3.76
N LYS A 19 -10.57 -17.08 4.69
CA LYS A 19 -11.71 -16.18 4.83
C LYS A 19 -11.27 -14.78 5.26
N LYS A 20 -10.34 -14.67 6.20
CA LYS A 20 -9.77 -13.38 6.62
C LYS A 20 -9.08 -12.67 5.46
N VAL A 21 -8.30 -13.41 4.69
CA VAL A 21 -7.60 -12.86 3.52
C VAL A 21 -8.62 -12.39 2.48
N ALA A 22 -9.63 -13.19 2.18
CA ALA A 22 -10.67 -12.83 1.22
C ALA A 22 -11.43 -11.57 1.65
N ASN A 23 -11.76 -11.46 2.93
CA ASN A 23 -12.44 -10.28 3.48
C ASN A 23 -11.54 -9.04 3.41
N ALA A 24 -10.26 -9.19 3.72
CA ALA A 24 -9.28 -8.10 3.64
C ALA A 24 -9.13 -7.61 2.20
N VAL A 25 -9.01 -8.53 1.24
CA VAL A 25 -8.88 -8.20 -0.18
C VAL A 25 -10.11 -7.44 -0.66
N GLU A 26 -11.31 -7.87 -0.28
CA GLU A 26 -12.55 -7.17 -0.66
C GLU A 26 -12.62 -5.78 -0.05
N SER A 27 -12.20 -5.64 1.21
CA SER A 27 -12.13 -4.35 1.88
C SER A 27 -11.15 -3.40 1.17
N ILE A 28 -10.00 -3.90 0.77
CA ILE A 28 -9.01 -3.12 0.00
C ILE A 28 -9.62 -2.70 -1.33
N ARG A 29 -10.20 -3.65 -2.07
CA ARG A 29 -10.77 -3.39 -3.39
C ARG A 29 -11.81 -2.27 -3.34
N SER A 30 -12.69 -2.29 -2.35
CA SER A 30 -13.73 -1.26 -2.19
C SER A 30 -13.15 0.07 -1.73
N GLY A 31 -11.96 0.08 -1.14
CA GLY A 31 -11.28 1.29 -0.67
C GLY A 31 -10.31 1.92 -1.66
N ILE A 32 -10.13 1.30 -2.85
CA ILE A 32 -9.20 1.85 -3.84
C ILE A 32 -9.76 3.12 -4.47
N VAL A 33 -8.97 4.19 -4.42
CA VAL A 33 -9.26 5.45 -5.11
C VAL A 33 -8.30 5.56 -6.28
N LYS A 34 -8.83 5.70 -7.48
CA LYS A 34 -8.03 5.83 -8.71
C LYS A 34 -7.96 7.28 -9.12
N LEU A 35 -6.76 7.84 -9.12
CA LEU A 35 -6.49 9.16 -9.68
C LEU A 35 -6.02 9.00 -11.14
N ASP A 36 -5.48 10.04 -11.73
CA ASP A 36 -5.02 9.97 -13.13
C ASP A 36 -3.86 8.98 -13.32
N ASN A 37 -2.89 9.01 -12.44
CA ASN A 37 -1.66 8.23 -12.56
C ASN A 37 -1.34 7.37 -11.35
N LEU A 38 -2.07 7.54 -10.26
CA LEU A 38 -1.83 6.90 -8.98
C LEU A 38 -3.13 6.31 -8.44
N ALA A 39 -3.08 5.09 -7.97
CA ALA A 39 -4.16 4.50 -7.20
C ALA A 39 -3.73 4.38 -5.75
N HIS A 40 -4.62 4.63 -4.81
CA HIS A 40 -4.27 4.55 -3.40
C HIS A 40 -5.37 3.93 -2.57
N ALA A 41 -4.99 3.36 -1.44
CA ALA A 41 -5.91 2.73 -0.49
C ALA A 41 -5.26 2.68 0.90
N PRO A 42 -6.10 2.65 1.96
CA PRO A 42 -5.56 2.36 3.29
C PRO A 42 -5.02 0.93 3.35
N SER A 43 -3.96 0.73 4.10
CA SER A 43 -3.43 -0.59 4.38
C SER A 43 -4.34 -1.33 5.37
N THR A 44 -4.14 -2.62 5.51
CA THR A 44 -4.90 -3.47 6.43
C THR A 44 -3.96 -4.12 7.43
N VAL A 45 -4.49 -4.53 8.59
CA VAL A 45 -3.71 -5.22 9.61
C VAL A 45 -3.52 -6.71 9.29
N GLU A 46 -4.38 -7.27 8.43
CA GLU A 46 -4.37 -8.70 8.10
C GLU A 46 -3.31 -9.07 7.06
N LEU A 47 -2.85 -8.10 6.27
CA LEU A 47 -1.90 -8.32 5.19
C LEU A 47 -0.73 -7.35 5.31
N SER A 48 0.44 -7.75 4.80
CA SER A 48 1.58 -6.84 4.78
C SER A 48 1.34 -5.68 3.80
N SER A 49 1.94 -4.53 4.07
CA SER A 49 1.84 -3.37 3.17
C SER A 49 2.34 -3.70 1.77
N SER A 50 3.36 -4.53 1.67
CA SER A 50 3.89 -4.97 0.37
C SER A 50 2.85 -5.74 -0.44
N MET A 51 2.13 -6.66 0.19
CA MET A 51 1.06 -7.41 -0.45
C MET A 51 -0.07 -6.49 -0.89
N VAL A 52 -0.48 -5.58 -0.01
CA VAL A 52 -1.59 -4.66 -0.28
C VAL A 52 -1.25 -3.72 -1.43
N VAL A 53 -0.08 -3.10 -1.42
CA VAL A 53 0.29 -2.14 -2.47
C VAL A 53 0.43 -2.84 -3.84
N ASN A 54 0.96 -4.06 -3.87
CA ASN A 54 1.05 -4.81 -5.12
C ASN A 54 -0.33 -5.20 -5.65
N PHE A 55 -1.25 -5.54 -4.76
CA PHE A 55 -2.64 -5.81 -5.14
C PHE A 55 -3.31 -4.56 -5.73
N VAL A 56 -3.14 -3.41 -5.11
CA VAL A 56 -3.68 -2.14 -5.60
C VAL A 56 -3.11 -1.80 -6.96
N LEU A 57 -1.79 -1.97 -7.13
CA LEU A 57 -1.12 -1.72 -8.41
C LEU A 57 -1.70 -2.60 -9.52
N GLY A 58 -1.79 -3.91 -9.28
CA GLY A 58 -2.31 -4.85 -10.25
C GLY A 58 -3.79 -4.64 -10.58
N SER A 59 -4.60 -4.31 -9.58
CA SER A 59 -6.05 -4.14 -9.74
C SER A 59 -6.41 -2.84 -10.44
N SER A 60 -5.62 -1.79 -10.23
CA SER A 60 -5.97 -0.44 -10.71
C SER A 60 -5.61 -0.20 -12.17
N GLY A 61 -4.57 -0.87 -12.68
CA GLY A 61 -4.01 -0.60 -13.99
C GLY A 61 -3.29 0.74 -14.10
N LYS A 62 -3.04 1.41 -12.98
CA LYS A 62 -2.33 2.70 -12.98
C LYS A 62 -0.83 2.49 -12.95
N PRO A 63 -0.03 3.49 -13.42
CA PRO A 63 1.43 3.38 -13.39
C PRO A 63 2.01 3.23 -12.00
N ALA A 64 1.34 3.73 -10.97
CA ALA A 64 1.82 3.64 -9.60
C ALA A 64 0.67 3.39 -8.62
N ALA A 65 1.00 2.82 -7.47
CA ALA A 65 0.06 2.56 -6.39
C ALA A 65 0.69 2.91 -5.05
N MET A 66 -0.15 3.28 -4.10
CA MET A 66 0.25 3.66 -2.76
C MET A 66 -0.73 3.12 -1.74
N VAL A 67 -0.20 2.61 -0.63
CA VAL A 67 -1.01 2.29 0.55
C VAL A 67 -0.43 2.99 1.77
N TYR A 68 -1.28 3.30 2.73
CA TYR A 68 -0.90 4.08 3.89
C TYR A 68 -1.53 3.54 5.15
N LYS A 69 -0.85 3.74 6.27
CA LYS A 69 -1.30 3.34 7.60
C LYS A 69 -0.92 4.43 8.59
N LEU A 70 -1.90 4.90 9.35
CA LEU A 70 -1.68 5.91 10.36
C LEU A 70 -0.96 5.30 11.57
N LYS A 71 0.12 5.94 11.99
CA LYS A 71 0.85 5.63 13.21
C LYS A 71 0.58 6.76 14.20
N GLU A 72 -0.37 6.53 15.10
CA GLU A 72 -0.82 7.54 16.07
C GLU A 72 0.33 8.00 16.99
N ASP A 73 1.21 7.08 17.36
CA ASP A 73 2.33 7.36 18.26
C ASP A 73 3.32 8.39 17.69
N ILE A 74 3.43 8.48 16.38
CA ILE A 74 4.30 9.47 15.73
C ILE A 74 3.51 10.54 14.96
N GLY A 75 2.18 10.49 14.99
CA GLY A 75 1.33 11.46 14.30
C GLY A 75 1.52 11.52 12.79
N SER A 76 1.90 10.41 12.18
CA SER A 76 2.24 10.34 10.77
C SER A 76 1.72 9.07 10.12
N TYR A 77 1.53 9.13 8.80
CA TYR A 77 1.26 7.95 7.99
C TYR A 77 2.57 7.32 7.54
N VAL A 78 2.64 6.00 7.63
CA VAL A 78 3.68 5.21 6.98
C VAL A 78 3.11 4.76 5.64
N VAL A 79 3.84 5.05 4.58
CA VAL A 79 3.37 4.91 3.20
C VAL A 79 4.27 3.96 2.44
N SER A 80 3.67 3.04 1.68
CA SER A 80 4.38 2.14 0.77
C SER A 80 3.93 2.43 -0.65
N ILE A 81 4.88 2.52 -1.56
CA ILE A 81 4.63 2.92 -2.95
C ILE A 81 5.30 1.95 -3.90
N ARG A 82 4.60 1.59 -4.97
CA ARG A 82 5.13 0.71 -6.01
C ARG A 82 4.79 1.28 -7.38
N GLY A 83 5.72 1.11 -8.30
CA GLY A 83 5.52 1.46 -9.70
C GLY A 83 5.48 0.24 -10.59
N SER A 84 4.67 0.29 -11.63
CA SER A 84 4.69 -0.69 -12.70
C SER A 84 5.77 -0.33 -13.73
N LYS A 85 5.95 -1.21 -14.71
CA LYS A 85 6.86 -0.92 -15.83
C LYS A 85 6.47 0.33 -16.61
N ASP A 86 5.20 0.75 -16.51
CA ASP A 86 4.69 1.92 -17.20
C ASP A 86 4.98 3.23 -16.47
N CYS A 87 5.47 3.15 -15.24
CA CYS A 87 5.88 4.31 -14.47
C CYS A 87 7.20 4.84 -15.03
N LYS A 88 7.18 6.06 -15.58
CA LYS A 88 8.34 6.66 -16.27
C LYS A 88 9.26 7.46 -15.36
N VAL A 89 8.83 7.77 -14.15
CA VAL A 89 9.62 8.54 -13.18
C VAL A 89 10.35 7.60 -12.23
N HIS A 90 11.43 8.08 -11.64
CA HIS A 90 12.10 7.39 -10.54
C HIS A 90 11.33 7.67 -9.27
N LEU A 91 10.51 6.73 -8.82
CA LEU A 91 9.62 6.95 -7.67
C LEU A 91 10.39 7.28 -6.40
N GLY A 92 11.50 6.60 -6.14
CA GLY A 92 12.29 6.85 -4.94
C GLY A 92 12.75 8.31 -4.82
N ARG A 93 13.21 8.90 -5.91
CA ARG A 93 13.63 10.31 -5.95
C ARG A 93 12.45 11.25 -5.82
N LEU A 94 11.38 10.98 -6.55
CA LEU A 94 10.17 11.79 -6.49
C LEU A 94 9.58 11.80 -5.09
N VAL A 95 9.46 10.64 -4.47
CA VAL A 95 8.92 10.50 -3.12
C VAL A 95 9.80 11.23 -2.10
N ASN A 96 11.13 11.13 -2.24
CA ASN A 96 12.05 11.86 -1.38
C ASN A 96 11.80 13.37 -1.46
N ASP A 97 11.71 13.90 -2.67
CA ASP A 97 11.52 15.35 -2.89
C ASP A 97 10.19 15.84 -2.33
N VAL A 98 9.11 15.12 -2.65
CA VAL A 98 7.77 15.52 -2.22
C VAL A 98 7.59 15.37 -0.71
N ALA A 99 8.01 14.24 -0.15
CA ALA A 99 7.90 14.00 1.29
C ALA A 99 8.67 15.05 2.09
N SER A 100 9.90 15.35 1.68
CA SER A 100 10.73 16.35 2.34
C SER A 100 10.09 17.73 2.31
N SER A 101 9.46 18.11 1.20
CA SER A 101 8.80 19.41 1.08
C SER A 101 7.58 19.53 1.98
N LEU A 102 7.01 18.44 2.44
CA LEU A 102 5.82 18.41 3.30
C LEU A 102 6.15 18.14 4.78
N GLY A 103 7.42 18.19 5.14
CA GLY A 103 7.85 17.95 6.52
C GLY A 103 7.97 16.49 6.90
N GLY A 104 7.93 15.60 5.93
CA GLY A 104 8.14 14.17 6.12
C GLY A 104 9.47 13.70 5.60
N SER A 105 9.58 12.41 5.38
CA SER A 105 10.77 11.80 4.79
C SER A 105 10.36 10.63 3.93
N GLY A 106 11.19 10.29 2.96
CA GLY A 106 10.92 9.16 2.10
C GLY A 106 12.03 8.91 1.11
N GLY A 107 11.84 7.90 0.29
CA GLY A 107 12.79 7.50 -0.72
C GLY A 107 12.80 6.01 -0.93
N GLY A 108 13.74 5.54 -1.71
CA GLY A 108 13.91 4.13 -2.02
C GLY A 108 14.37 3.92 -3.46
N HIS A 109 13.90 2.81 -4.01
CA HIS A 109 14.27 2.42 -5.37
C HIS A 109 13.31 3.01 -6.39
N ASP A 110 13.66 2.83 -7.66
CA ASP A 110 12.88 3.33 -8.79
C ASP A 110 11.40 2.89 -8.75
N LYS A 111 11.15 1.62 -8.48
CA LYS A 111 9.79 1.04 -8.52
C LYS A 111 9.26 0.61 -7.15
N ALA A 112 10.02 0.80 -6.09
CA ALA A 112 9.65 0.39 -4.74
C ALA A 112 10.23 1.36 -3.74
N CYS A 113 9.37 2.09 -3.04
CA CYS A 113 9.80 3.10 -2.09
C CYS A 113 8.76 3.28 -0.99
N GLY A 114 9.08 4.13 -0.05
CA GLY A 114 8.18 4.42 1.07
C GLY A 114 8.40 5.81 1.60
N ALA A 115 7.52 6.22 2.50
CA ALA A 115 7.59 7.54 3.10
C ALA A 115 6.92 7.56 4.47
N VAL A 116 7.26 8.56 5.25
CA VAL A 116 6.57 8.92 6.49
C VAL A 116 6.07 10.35 6.29
N ILE A 117 4.77 10.53 6.33
CA ILE A 117 4.13 11.81 6.01
C ILE A 117 3.30 12.26 7.20
N PRO A 118 3.43 13.53 7.65
CA PRO A 118 2.57 14.08 8.71
C PRO A 118 1.10 13.86 8.38
N LYS A 119 0.31 13.48 9.37
CA LYS A 119 -1.07 13.01 9.15
C LYS A 119 -1.97 14.03 8.44
N ASP A 120 -1.73 15.30 8.63
CA ASP A 120 -2.52 16.38 8.00
C ASP A 120 -2.00 16.78 6.62
N ARG A 121 -0.94 16.13 6.13
CA ARG A 121 -0.34 16.43 4.82
C ARG A 121 -0.48 15.28 3.82
N LEU A 122 -1.16 14.20 4.18
CA LEU A 122 -1.31 13.04 3.29
C LEU A 122 -2.03 13.41 1.98
N GLY A 123 -3.07 14.21 2.07
CA GLY A 123 -3.83 14.63 0.89
C GLY A 123 -2.98 15.40 -0.11
N GLU A 124 -2.13 16.31 0.36
CA GLU A 124 -1.19 17.05 -0.50
C GLU A 124 -0.16 16.12 -1.12
N PHE A 125 0.35 15.16 -0.33
CA PHE A 125 1.32 14.19 -0.81
C PHE A 125 0.74 13.37 -1.97
N VAL A 126 -0.47 12.86 -1.82
CA VAL A 126 -1.16 12.06 -2.83
C VAL A 126 -1.37 12.87 -4.12
N LYS A 127 -1.90 14.06 -4.02
CA LYS A 127 -2.17 14.93 -5.17
C LYS A 127 -0.90 15.32 -5.91
N THR A 128 0.13 15.66 -5.16
CA THR A 128 1.41 16.07 -5.74
C THR A 128 2.08 14.92 -6.48
N LEU A 129 2.10 13.72 -5.87
CA LEU A 129 2.63 12.54 -6.54
C LEU A 129 1.87 12.23 -7.83
N ASP A 130 0.55 12.22 -7.76
CA ASP A 130 -0.27 11.92 -8.94
C ASP A 130 0.05 12.86 -10.10
N SER A 131 0.16 14.15 -9.82
CA SER A 131 0.45 15.16 -10.85
C SER A 131 1.84 14.99 -11.45
N LYS A 132 2.81 14.49 -10.70
CA LYS A 132 4.21 14.37 -11.14
C LYS A 132 4.54 13.02 -11.79
N ILE A 133 3.72 12.00 -11.56
CA ILE A 133 3.92 10.69 -12.18
C ILE A 133 3.50 10.70 -13.66
N GLY A 134 2.53 11.48 -13.99
CA GLY A 134 2.00 11.58 -15.35
C GLY A 134 2.87 12.29 -16.37
#